data_778066e6a6da7048de1415038b50e8a4
#
_entry.id   778066e6a6da7048de1415038b50e8a4
#
_cell.length_a   1.000
_cell.length_b   1.000
_cell.length_c   1.000
_cell.angle_alpha   90.00
_cell.angle_beta   90.00
_cell.angle_gamma   90.00
#
_symmetry.space_group_name_H-M   'P 1'
#
loop_
_entity.id
_entity.type
_entity.pdbx_description
1 polymer ?
#
loop_
_entity_poly.entity_id
_entity_poly.type
_entity_poly.pdbx_seq_one_letter_code
_entity_poly.pdbx_strand_id
1 'polypeptide(L)'
;MSAYSQNMLGPSGFFLPDAPGSIHTDSQSLELIHSSEHGFNELYRGSKNGRFFVYKALKKEYRGNPLYEGLLKKDFNIGFSLNHTGICQYFGLIDFPSIGHCIVMEWIDGRNLESLISEGAIDNASARKIICEICDALEYIHRKQVIHRDLKPENIMITNNGHNVKIIDFGLSDADSYCSFKAPAGTMAYASPELIAGEKLDARSDIWSLGVIINELSISFRHVSSRCLRRDKDKRYNSVTEVKRAILQERGRKIRNGIAAAIVSFSIAAAAWIVLDNKGSEVTYPMTEMSEATMAIPDTTSAHVVPETKSDAVTQPVIKQSAPKNPPQSTEGNLDADALDDMFKDAAELIL
;
A
#
# COMPACT_ATOMS: atom_id res chain seq x y z
N MET A 1 43.75 13.61 -28.10
CA MET A 1 43.30 12.56 -27.17
C MET A 1 43.37 13.19 -25.78
N SER A 2 42.48 13.63 -25.33
CA SER A 2 41.07 13.90 -25.13
C SER A 2 40.75 13.78 -23.65
N ALA A 3 40.45 14.93 -23.02
CA ALA A 3 40.12 15.14 -21.62
C ALA A 3 38.70 14.72 -21.26
N TYR A 4 38.16 13.69 -21.90
CA TYR A 4 36.72 13.34 -21.85
C TYR A 4 36.33 12.18 -20.91
N SER A 5 37.28 11.62 -20.13
CA SER A 5 36.99 10.37 -19.39
C SER A 5 36.86 10.52 -17.86
N GLN A 6 36.95 11.73 -17.28
CA GLN A 6 37.01 11.84 -15.81
C GLN A 6 35.71 12.26 -15.09
N ASN A 7 34.62 12.59 -15.79
CA ASN A 7 33.40 13.09 -15.14
C ASN A 7 32.22 12.10 -15.11
N MET A 8 32.45 10.80 -15.28
CA MET A 8 31.36 9.78 -15.25
C MET A 8 31.31 8.92 -14.00
N LEU A 9 32.13 9.22 -13.01
CA LEU A 9 32.07 8.52 -11.74
C LEU A 9 31.34 9.40 -10.72
N GLY A 10 30.11 8.99 -10.34
CA GLY A 10 29.49 9.51 -9.13
C GLY A 10 30.35 9.20 -7.91
N PRO A 11 30.10 9.81 -6.75
CA PRO A 11 30.95 9.68 -5.55
C PRO A 11 31.15 8.24 -5.05
N SER A 12 30.45 7.25 -5.61
CA SER A 12 30.54 5.81 -5.27
C SER A 12 31.14 4.93 -6.38
N GLY A 13 31.68 5.51 -7.48
CA GLY A 13 32.28 4.70 -8.55
C GLY A 13 31.32 3.81 -9.33
N PHE A 14 30.03 4.00 -9.20
CA PHE A 14 29.02 3.22 -9.92
C PHE A 14 28.81 3.79 -11.33
N PHE A 15 29.01 2.95 -12.32
CA PHE A 15 28.53 3.18 -13.68
C PHE A 15 26.99 3.18 -13.62
N LEU A 16 26.35 4.33 -13.89
CA LEU A 16 24.92 4.40 -14.11
C LEU A 16 24.67 3.84 -15.53
N PRO A 17 24.12 2.60 -15.69
CA PRO A 17 23.74 2.12 -16.99
C PRO A 17 22.61 3.02 -17.47
N ASP A 18 22.83 3.73 -18.56
CA ASP A 18 21.85 4.60 -19.24
C ASP A 18 21.25 5.73 -18.39
N ALA A 19 21.96 6.22 -17.36
CA ALA A 19 21.71 7.59 -16.95
C ALA A 19 21.70 8.43 -18.24
N PRO A 20 20.77 9.41 -18.40
CA PRO A 20 20.82 10.34 -19.51
C PRO A 20 22.15 11.12 -19.42
N GLY A 21 23.25 10.39 -19.55
CA GLY A 21 24.62 10.85 -19.52
C GLY A 21 24.81 11.81 -20.67
N SER A 22 25.42 12.94 -20.35
CA SER A 22 25.67 14.03 -21.29
C SER A 22 24.41 14.38 -22.09
N ILE A 23 23.50 15.08 -21.44
CA ILE A 23 22.53 15.93 -22.13
C ILE A 23 23.36 17.02 -22.79
N HIS A 24 23.94 16.70 -23.96
CA HIS A 24 24.30 17.76 -24.88
C HIS A 24 23.00 18.46 -25.19
N THR A 25 22.95 19.72 -24.86
CA THR A 25 21.89 20.68 -25.06
C THR A 25 21.58 20.88 -26.55
N ASP A 26 21.07 19.83 -27.23
CA ASP A 26 20.14 20.06 -28.30
C ASP A 26 18.91 20.63 -27.64
N SER A 27 18.47 21.80 -28.10
CA SER A 27 17.41 22.64 -27.60
C SER A 27 16.13 21.84 -27.30
N GLN A 28 16.11 21.08 -26.20
CA GLN A 28 14.93 20.41 -25.71
C GLN A 28 14.06 21.47 -25.07
N SER A 29 12.94 21.78 -25.72
CA SER A 29 11.91 22.60 -25.12
C SER A 29 11.32 21.86 -23.93
N LEU A 30 11.61 22.32 -22.73
CA LEU A 30 10.92 21.88 -21.51
C LEU A 30 9.54 22.54 -21.47
N GLU A 31 8.52 21.75 -21.24
CA GLU A 31 7.16 22.18 -21.02
C GLU A 31 6.86 22.18 -19.51
N LEU A 32 6.48 23.31 -18.93
CA LEU A 32 6.01 23.38 -17.54
C LEU A 32 4.68 22.64 -17.44
N ILE A 33 4.63 21.56 -16.66
CA ILE A 33 3.42 20.74 -16.49
C ILE A 33 2.76 20.95 -15.13
N HIS A 34 3.51 21.42 -14.11
CA HIS A 34 2.97 21.69 -12.80
C HIS A 34 3.80 22.73 -12.06
N SER A 35 3.13 23.66 -11.38
CA SER A 35 3.72 24.59 -10.42
C SER A 35 2.75 24.76 -9.25
N SER A 36 3.11 24.27 -8.08
CA SER A 36 2.26 24.41 -6.88
C SER A 36 2.26 25.86 -6.38
N GLU A 37 1.13 26.42 -6.00
CA GLU A 37 1.06 27.79 -5.46
C GLU A 37 1.92 27.95 -4.19
N HIS A 38 1.94 26.96 -3.33
CA HIS A 38 2.60 27.00 -2.02
C HIS A 38 3.89 26.15 -1.95
N GLY A 39 4.17 25.36 -2.99
CA GLY A 39 5.38 24.55 -3.07
C GLY A 39 6.54 25.33 -3.66
N PHE A 40 7.76 24.86 -3.44
CA PHE A 40 8.99 25.43 -3.95
C PHE A 40 9.51 24.76 -5.23
N ASN A 41 8.84 23.69 -5.69
CA ASN A 41 9.20 22.94 -6.89
C ASN A 41 8.29 23.24 -8.07
N GLU A 42 8.84 23.11 -9.26
CA GLU A 42 8.17 23.07 -10.55
C GLU A 42 8.49 21.77 -11.26
N LEU A 43 7.51 21.22 -11.96
CA LEU A 43 7.69 20.01 -12.77
C LEU A 43 7.62 20.39 -14.25
N TYR A 44 8.61 19.91 -14.99
CA TYR A 44 8.70 20.10 -16.43
C TYR A 44 8.68 18.75 -17.14
N ARG A 45 8.04 18.68 -18.30
CA ARG A 45 8.14 17.55 -19.23
C ARG A 45 9.18 17.86 -20.29
N GLY A 46 10.05 16.92 -20.56
CA GLY A 46 10.98 16.95 -21.67
C GLY A 46 11.06 15.59 -22.34
N SER A 47 11.63 15.54 -23.54
CA SER A 47 11.83 14.28 -24.25
C SER A 47 13.30 14.08 -24.64
N LYS A 48 13.79 12.84 -24.56
CA LYS A 48 15.11 12.44 -25.03
C LYS A 48 15.02 11.09 -25.69
N ASN A 49 15.57 10.97 -26.90
CA ASN A 49 15.55 9.73 -27.67
C ASN A 49 14.13 9.12 -27.81
N GLY A 50 13.11 9.96 -28.02
CA GLY A 50 11.71 9.54 -28.15
C GLY A 50 11.03 9.11 -26.85
N ARG A 51 11.68 9.26 -25.68
CA ARG A 51 11.09 8.97 -24.36
C ARG A 51 10.86 10.26 -23.59
N PHE A 52 9.73 10.35 -22.90
CA PHE A 52 9.43 11.47 -22.00
C PHE A 52 10.03 11.25 -20.62
N PHE A 53 10.42 12.37 -20.00
CA PHE A 53 10.91 12.46 -18.61
C PHE A 53 10.25 13.63 -17.90
N VAL A 54 10.19 13.53 -16.57
CA VAL A 54 9.85 14.66 -15.71
C VAL A 54 11.14 15.22 -15.13
N TYR A 55 11.26 16.54 -15.15
CA TYR A 55 12.34 17.30 -14.51
C TYR A 55 11.74 18.08 -13.34
N LYS A 56 12.06 17.68 -12.11
CA LYS A 56 11.64 18.37 -10.89
C LYS A 56 12.74 19.35 -10.49
N ALA A 57 12.45 20.63 -10.59
CA ALA A 57 13.38 21.73 -10.31
C ALA A 57 12.80 22.67 -9.27
N LEU A 58 13.67 23.49 -8.65
CA LEU A 58 13.23 24.58 -7.80
C LEU A 58 12.63 25.72 -8.65
N LYS A 59 11.60 26.36 -8.13
CA LYS A 59 11.14 27.65 -8.66
C LYS A 59 12.26 28.66 -8.65
N LYS A 60 12.23 29.61 -9.58
CA LYS A 60 13.31 30.58 -9.79
C LYS A 60 13.72 31.33 -8.52
N GLU A 61 12.78 31.67 -7.67
CA GLU A 61 12.99 32.40 -6.42
C GLU A 61 13.71 31.60 -5.32
N TYR A 62 13.75 30.27 -5.42
CA TYR A 62 14.38 29.37 -4.45
C TYR A 62 15.73 28.81 -4.94
N ARG A 63 16.09 29.02 -6.21
CA ARG A 63 17.34 28.54 -6.80
C ARG A 63 18.54 29.22 -6.15
N GLY A 64 19.60 28.46 -5.89
CA GLY A 64 20.80 28.94 -5.23
C GLY A 64 20.65 29.17 -3.72
N ASN A 65 19.48 28.94 -3.15
CA ASN A 65 19.32 28.94 -1.70
C ASN A 65 19.72 27.58 -1.14
N PRO A 66 20.76 27.50 -0.26
CA PRO A 66 21.29 26.23 0.23
C PRO A 66 20.26 25.33 0.90
N LEU A 67 19.26 25.90 1.59
CA LEU A 67 18.19 25.15 2.24
C LEU A 67 17.37 24.36 1.22
N TYR A 68 16.86 25.04 0.18
CA TYR A 68 16.00 24.40 -0.83
C TYR A 68 16.79 23.46 -1.74
N GLU A 69 18.03 23.82 -2.08
CA GLU A 69 18.94 22.93 -2.81
C GLU A 69 19.23 21.64 -2.00
N GLY A 70 19.42 21.78 -0.68
CA GLY A 70 19.57 20.65 0.23
C GLY A 70 18.34 19.74 0.24
N LEU A 71 17.12 20.31 0.25
CA LEU A 71 15.87 19.54 0.19
C LEU A 71 15.71 18.80 -1.13
N LEU A 72 16.02 19.45 -2.25
CA LEU A 72 15.98 18.82 -3.58
C LEU A 72 16.97 17.64 -3.66
N LYS A 73 18.19 17.84 -3.16
CA LYS A 73 19.20 16.78 -3.11
C LYS A 73 18.78 15.61 -2.22
N LYS A 74 18.13 15.90 -1.10
CA LYS A 74 17.63 14.88 -0.17
C LYS A 74 16.50 14.06 -0.78
N ASP A 75 15.52 14.71 -1.41
CA ASP A 75 14.48 14.05 -2.21
C ASP A 75 15.10 13.13 -3.26
N PHE A 76 16.11 13.62 -3.99
CA PHE A 76 16.84 12.81 -4.95
C PHE A 76 17.49 11.58 -4.30
N ASN A 77 18.22 11.74 -3.21
CA ASN A 77 18.94 10.64 -2.57
C ASN A 77 18.00 9.54 -2.10
N ILE A 78 16.85 9.92 -1.51
CA ILE A 78 15.83 8.95 -1.08
C ILE A 78 15.23 8.27 -2.30
N GLY A 79 14.66 9.02 -3.25
CA GLY A 79 13.98 8.48 -4.42
C GLY A 79 14.87 7.60 -5.29
N PHE A 80 16.15 7.98 -5.47
CA PHE A 80 17.14 7.23 -6.24
C PHE A 80 17.52 5.89 -5.60
N SER A 81 17.45 5.78 -4.26
CA SER A 81 17.72 4.54 -3.54
C SER A 81 16.58 3.51 -3.65
N LEU A 82 15.42 3.93 -4.15
CA LEU A 82 14.22 3.11 -4.22
C LEU A 82 14.05 2.52 -5.64
N ASN A 83 13.77 1.22 -5.70
CA ASN A 83 13.49 0.50 -6.95
C ASN A 83 12.32 -0.46 -6.72
N HIS A 84 11.12 -0.01 -7.07
CA HIS A 84 9.89 -0.80 -6.92
C HIS A 84 8.87 -0.37 -7.98
N THR A 85 8.10 -1.32 -8.53
CA THR A 85 7.13 -1.05 -9.61
C THR A 85 6.05 -0.04 -9.25
N GLY A 86 5.67 0.03 -7.97
CA GLY A 86 4.70 0.99 -7.42
C GLY A 86 5.31 2.33 -6.98
N ILE A 87 6.57 2.62 -7.34
CA ILE A 87 7.27 3.87 -7.00
C ILE A 87 7.80 4.50 -8.28
N CYS A 88 7.73 5.83 -8.37
CA CYS A 88 8.31 6.59 -9.46
C CYS A 88 9.83 6.40 -9.50
N GLN A 89 10.37 6.07 -10.66
CA GLN A 89 11.82 5.88 -10.83
C GLN A 89 12.52 7.23 -10.94
N TYR A 90 13.59 7.40 -10.16
CA TYR A 90 14.51 8.53 -10.25
C TYR A 90 15.75 8.10 -11.04
N PHE A 91 16.17 8.92 -12.01
CA PHE A 91 17.27 8.58 -12.92
C PHE A 91 18.55 9.36 -12.66
N GLY A 92 18.47 10.58 -12.13
CA GLY A 92 19.64 11.41 -11.86
C GLY A 92 19.29 12.79 -11.33
N LEU A 93 20.30 13.44 -10.77
CA LEU A 93 20.29 14.87 -10.43
C LEU A 93 21.25 15.56 -11.38
N ILE A 94 20.78 16.53 -12.14
CA ILE A 94 21.55 17.23 -13.17
C ILE A 94 21.40 18.74 -13.02
N ASP A 95 22.33 19.49 -13.60
CA ASP A 95 22.20 20.95 -13.78
C ASP A 95 21.70 21.20 -15.21
N PHE A 96 20.53 21.81 -15.35
CA PHE A 96 19.91 22.12 -16.62
C PHE A 96 19.94 23.64 -16.86
N PRO A 97 20.46 24.13 -18.00
CA PRO A 97 20.74 25.55 -18.20
C PRO A 97 19.59 26.52 -17.95
N SER A 98 18.36 26.12 -18.22
CA SER A 98 17.18 27.01 -18.09
C SER A 98 16.50 26.90 -16.72
N ILE A 99 16.64 25.76 -16.01
CA ILE A 99 15.90 25.49 -14.78
C ILE A 99 16.81 25.20 -13.57
N GLY A 100 18.14 25.18 -13.75
CA GLY A 100 19.12 24.89 -12.70
C GLY A 100 19.12 23.43 -12.29
N HIS A 101 19.52 23.15 -11.04
CA HIS A 101 19.52 21.78 -10.51
C HIS A 101 18.13 21.16 -10.59
N CYS A 102 18.04 19.99 -11.18
CA CYS A 102 16.77 19.27 -11.30
C CYS A 102 16.94 17.76 -11.19
N ILE A 103 15.95 17.10 -10.61
CA ILE A 103 15.83 15.65 -10.56
C ILE A 103 15.18 15.17 -11.85
N VAL A 104 15.82 14.21 -12.54
CA VAL A 104 15.23 13.53 -13.70
C VAL A 104 14.48 12.30 -13.24
N MET A 105 13.20 12.21 -13.58
CA MET A 105 12.29 11.17 -13.11
C MET A 105 11.54 10.52 -14.28
N GLU A 106 10.96 9.36 -13.99
CA GLU A 106 10.04 8.65 -14.88
C GLU A 106 8.84 9.54 -15.26
N TRP A 107 8.54 9.60 -16.58
CA TRP A 107 7.24 10.09 -17.05
C TRP A 107 6.20 9.01 -16.83
N ILE A 108 5.21 9.28 -16.00
CA ILE A 108 4.09 8.37 -15.73
C ILE A 108 2.92 8.82 -16.59
N ASP A 109 2.59 8.03 -17.63
CA ASP A 109 1.37 8.24 -18.42
C ASP A 109 0.16 7.80 -17.60
N GLY A 110 -0.48 8.78 -16.95
CA GLY A 110 -1.56 8.53 -16.01
C GLY A 110 -2.12 9.81 -15.41
N ARG A 111 -2.93 9.62 -14.37
CA ARG A 111 -3.58 10.71 -13.64
C ARG A 111 -3.32 10.54 -12.15
N ASN A 112 -3.29 11.62 -11.40
CA ASN A 112 -3.22 11.52 -9.94
C ASN A 112 -4.54 10.99 -9.35
N LEU A 113 -4.43 10.38 -8.19
CA LEU A 113 -5.56 9.75 -7.52
C LEU A 113 -6.62 10.77 -7.08
N GLU A 114 -6.21 12.01 -6.75
CA GLU A 114 -7.12 13.10 -6.40
C GLU A 114 -8.13 13.40 -7.51
N SER A 115 -7.65 13.52 -8.75
CA SER A 115 -8.51 13.74 -9.92
C SER A 115 -9.52 12.62 -10.11
N LEU A 116 -9.11 11.37 -9.90
CA LEU A 116 -10.00 10.21 -10.04
C LEU A 116 -11.03 10.12 -8.92
N ILE A 117 -10.66 10.51 -7.70
CA ILE A 117 -11.58 10.60 -6.55
C ILE A 117 -12.62 11.69 -6.79
N SER A 118 -12.19 12.89 -7.20
CA SER A 118 -13.07 14.04 -7.43
C SER A 118 -14.11 13.79 -8.52
N GLU A 119 -13.77 13.00 -9.54
CA GLU A 119 -14.68 12.59 -10.61
C GLU A 119 -15.61 11.43 -10.24
N GLY A 120 -15.39 10.78 -9.09
CA GLY A 120 -16.14 9.59 -8.72
C GLY A 120 -15.88 8.38 -9.65
N ALA A 121 -14.72 8.37 -10.32
CA ALA A 121 -14.39 7.40 -11.36
C ALA A 121 -13.91 6.03 -10.81
N ILE A 122 -13.90 5.84 -9.47
CA ILE A 122 -13.30 4.66 -8.83
C ILE A 122 -14.39 3.76 -8.25
N ASP A 123 -14.54 2.57 -8.81
CA ASP A 123 -15.40 1.54 -8.24
C ASP A 123 -14.72 0.76 -7.09
N ASN A 124 -15.49 -0.07 -6.38
CA ASN A 124 -14.97 -0.84 -5.24
C ASN A 124 -13.85 -1.84 -5.60
N ALA A 125 -13.82 -2.35 -6.83
CA ALA A 125 -12.79 -3.29 -7.27
C ALA A 125 -11.48 -2.55 -7.54
N SER A 126 -11.56 -1.42 -8.24
CA SER A 126 -10.45 -0.49 -8.49
C SER A 126 -9.91 0.08 -7.19
N ALA A 127 -10.77 0.52 -6.27
CA ALA A 127 -10.37 1.00 -4.95
C ALA A 127 -9.56 -0.06 -4.19
N ARG A 128 -10.02 -1.32 -4.17
CA ARG A 128 -9.28 -2.42 -3.55
C ARG A 128 -7.91 -2.63 -4.18
N LYS A 129 -7.83 -2.65 -5.53
CA LYS A 129 -6.56 -2.80 -6.25
C LYS A 129 -5.60 -1.68 -5.86
N ILE A 130 -6.05 -0.43 -5.95
CA ILE A 130 -5.26 0.76 -5.60
C ILE A 130 -4.74 0.67 -4.17
N ILE A 131 -5.59 0.39 -3.19
CA ILE A 131 -5.20 0.28 -1.77
C ILE A 131 -4.15 -0.83 -1.59
N CYS A 132 -4.33 -1.99 -2.22
CA CYS A 132 -3.37 -3.09 -2.11
C CYS A 132 -2.01 -2.73 -2.71
N GLU A 133 -1.97 -2.05 -3.85
CA GLU A 133 -0.73 -1.63 -4.50
C GLU A 133 -0.02 -0.50 -3.74
N ILE A 134 -0.78 0.44 -3.14
CA ILE A 134 -0.20 1.42 -2.19
C ILE A 134 0.44 0.69 -1.01
N CYS A 135 -0.23 -0.31 -0.43
CA CYS A 135 0.33 -1.10 0.66
C CYS A 135 1.64 -1.80 0.25
N ASP A 136 1.73 -2.34 -0.98
CA ASP A 136 2.94 -3.00 -1.47
C ASP A 136 4.12 -2.03 -1.59
N ALA A 137 3.86 -0.85 -2.14
CA ALA A 137 4.86 0.20 -2.26
C ALA A 137 5.32 0.70 -0.89
N LEU A 138 4.37 0.96 0.04
CA LEU A 138 4.69 1.38 1.40
C LEU A 138 5.44 0.28 2.18
N GLU A 139 5.07 -0.99 2.03
CA GLU A 139 5.80 -2.09 2.67
C GLU A 139 7.26 -2.12 2.22
N TYR A 140 7.51 -1.88 0.93
CA TYR A 140 8.86 -1.81 0.39
C TYR A 140 9.67 -0.67 1.01
N ILE A 141 9.15 0.56 1.08
CA ILE A 141 9.88 1.70 1.66
C ILE A 141 10.06 1.56 3.18
N HIS A 142 9.05 1.04 3.89
CA HIS A 142 9.16 0.79 5.33
C HIS A 142 10.24 -0.25 5.66
N ARG A 143 10.42 -1.28 4.83
CA ARG A 143 11.56 -2.23 4.96
C ARG A 143 12.92 -1.57 4.72
N LYS A 144 12.95 -0.49 3.95
CA LYS A 144 14.12 0.37 3.75
C LYS A 144 14.27 1.44 4.84
N GLN A 145 13.44 1.38 5.90
CA GLN A 145 13.39 2.36 7.00
C GLN A 145 13.01 3.78 6.55
N VAL A 146 12.39 3.92 5.39
CA VAL A 146 11.86 5.19 4.87
C VAL A 146 10.40 5.32 5.28
N ILE A 147 10.02 6.47 5.80
CA ILE A 147 8.62 6.88 6.08
C ILE A 147 8.28 7.95 5.07
N HIS A 148 7.13 7.84 4.38
CA HIS A 148 6.76 8.78 3.31
C HIS A 148 6.40 10.17 3.84
N ARG A 149 5.62 10.25 4.93
CA ARG A 149 5.18 11.46 5.67
C ARG A 149 4.25 12.43 4.92
N ASP A 150 4.23 12.42 3.62
CA ASP A 150 3.35 13.25 2.76
C ASP A 150 2.53 12.37 1.80
N LEU A 151 2.04 11.23 2.30
CA LEU A 151 1.18 10.36 1.50
C LEU A 151 -0.22 10.98 1.38
N LYS A 152 -0.58 11.34 0.15
CA LYS A 152 -1.86 11.96 -0.21
C LYS A 152 -2.24 11.62 -1.66
N PRO A 153 -3.51 11.77 -2.07
CA PRO A 153 -3.95 11.42 -3.43
C PRO A 153 -3.18 12.14 -4.55
N GLU A 154 -2.71 13.37 -4.33
CA GLU A 154 -1.91 14.13 -5.29
C GLU A 154 -0.55 13.45 -5.56
N ASN A 155 0.01 12.77 -4.55
CA ASN A 155 1.30 12.08 -4.63
C ASN A 155 1.18 10.62 -5.08
N ILE A 156 0.01 10.21 -5.58
CA ILE A 156 -0.26 8.88 -6.09
C ILE A 156 -0.75 8.98 -7.53
N MET A 157 0.02 8.48 -8.48
CA MET A 157 -0.36 8.39 -9.88
C MET A 157 -0.98 7.03 -10.18
N ILE A 158 -2.02 7.03 -11.02
CA ILE A 158 -2.66 5.83 -11.56
C ILE A 158 -2.41 5.81 -13.06
N THR A 159 -1.69 4.80 -13.53
CA THR A 159 -1.30 4.68 -14.94
C THR A 159 -2.52 4.42 -15.85
N ASN A 160 -2.52 5.00 -17.05
CA ASN A 160 -3.56 4.76 -18.06
C ASN A 160 -3.53 3.30 -18.54
N ASN A 161 -2.34 2.69 -18.60
CA ASN A 161 -2.19 1.28 -18.95
C ASN A 161 -2.15 0.41 -17.68
N GLY A 162 -3.19 -0.38 -17.46
CA GLY A 162 -3.30 -1.33 -16.37
C GLY A 162 -3.75 -0.73 -15.03
N HIS A 163 -3.98 0.59 -14.94
CA HIS A 163 -4.41 1.28 -13.72
C HIS A 163 -3.54 0.92 -12.50
N ASN A 164 -2.21 0.93 -12.69
CA ASN A 164 -1.25 0.61 -11.63
C ASN A 164 -0.87 1.85 -10.84
N VAL A 165 -0.62 1.67 -9.55
CA VAL A 165 -0.18 2.73 -8.65
C VAL A 165 1.29 3.06 -8.87
N LYS A 166 1.62 4.35 -8.84
CA LYS A 166 2.97 4.89 -8.73
C LYS A 166 2.99 5.98 -7.67
N ILE A 167 3.64 5.74 -6.54
CA ILE A 167 3.88 6.76 -5.52
C ILE A 167 5.00 7.67 -6.02
N ILE A 168 4.77 8.97 -5.92
CA ILE A 168 5.70 10.02 -6.33
C ILE A 168 6.04 10.88 -5.11
N ASP A 169 7.14 11.60 -5.20
CA ASP A 169 7.57 12.64 -4.24
C ASP A 169 7.96 12.12 -2.84
N PHE A 170 9.24 12.20 -2.54
CA PHE A 170 9.84 11.83 -1.26
C PHE A 170 10.44 13.04 -0.53
N GLY A 171 10.15 14.26 -0.98
CA GLY A 171 10.74 15.50 -0.49
C GLY A 171 10.53 15.78 1.01
N LEU A 172 9.51 15.19 1.63
CA LEU A 172 9.22 15.31 3.06
C LEU A 172 9.49 14.02 3.85
N SER A 173 10.10 13.01 3.22
CA SER A 173 10.32 11.69 3.85
C SER A 173 11.33 11.72 5.00
N ASP A 174 11.89 12.89 5.34
CA ASP A 174 12.78 13.06 6.47
C ASP A 174 12.23 14.03 7.55
N ALA A 175 12.63 13.79 8.82
CA ALA A 175 12.14 14.51 9.99
C ALA A 175 12.38 16.01 9.95
N ASP A 176 13.56 16.41 9.47
CA ASP A 176 14.03 17.80 9.53
C ASP A 176 13.32 18.70 8.51
N SER A 177 12.88 18.10 7.39
CA SER A 177 12.18 18.83 6.32
C SER A 177 10.77 19.26 6.72
N TYR A 178 10.06 18.47 7.53
CA TYR A 178 8.68 18.77 7.91
C TYR A 178 8.56 19.89 8.96
N CYS A 179 9.50 19.92 9.93
CA CYS A 179 9.50 20.95 10.99
C CYS A 179 9.82 22.35 10.47
N SER A 180 10.52 22.44 9.33
CA SER A 180 10.97 23.71 8.75
C SER A 180 9.90 24.38 7.86
N PHE A 181 8.89 23.65 7.40
CA PHE A 181 7.86 24.17 6.50
C PHE A 181 6.47 23.97 7.11
N LYS A 182 5.72 25.10 7.24
CA LYS A 182 4.29 25.02 7.51
C LYS A 182 3.64 24.37 6.30
N ALA A 183 3.23 23.09 6.47
CA ALA A 183 2.54 22.37 5.41
C ALA A 183 1.29 23.15 4.95
N PRO A 184 1.02 23.22 3.64
CA PRO A 184 -0.22 23.79 3.12
C PRO A 184 -1.44 23.14 3.76
N ALA A 185 -2.53 23.88 3.92
CA ALA A 185 -3.75 23.41 4.60
C ALA A 185 -4.29 22.06 4.04
N GLY A 186 -4.15 21.81 2.73
CA GLY A 186 -4.53 20.53 2.10
C GLY A 186 -3.69 19.36 2.58
N THR A 187 -2.39 19.52 2.77
CA THR A 187 -1.49 18.47 3.28
C THR A 187 -1.81 18.10 4.73
N MET A 188 -2.31 19.04 5.54
CA MET A 188 -2.67 18.78 6.94
C MET A 188 -3.82 17.79 7.11
N ALA A 189 -4.69 17.62 6.11
CA ALA A 189 -5.80 16.67 6.16
C ALA A 189 -5.33 15.20 6.23
N TYR A 190 -4.17 14.89 5.66
CA TYR A 190 -3.58 13.55 5.64
C TYR A 190 -2.52 13.35 6.72
N ALA A 191 -2.10 14.41 7.40
CA ALA A 191 -1.05 14.37 8.41
C ALA A 191 -1.51 13.62 9.67
N SER A 192 -0.68 12.72 10.18
CA SER A 192 -0.97 11.99 11.42
C SER A 192 -0.88 12.91 12.64
N PRO A 193 -1.61 12.60 13.74
CA PRO A 193 -1.57 13.41 14.97
C PRO A 193 -0.15 13.60 15.53
N GLU A 194 0.65 12.54 15.53
CA GLU A 194 2.04 12.57 15.96
C GLU A 194 2.94 13.42 15.06
N LEU A 195 2.65 13.48 13.75
CA LEU A 195 3.36 14.34 12.81
C LEU A 195 3.04 15.81 13.08
N ILE A 196 1.75 16.13 13.31
CA ILE A 196 1.29 17.49 13.65
C ILE A 196 1.88 17.94 14.99
N ALA A 197 1.99 17.01 15.95
CA ALA A 197 2.53 17.28 17.29
C ALA A 197 4.07 17.35 17.31
N GLY A 198 4.76 17.04 16.20
CA GLY A 198 6.23 16.98 16.17
C GLY A 198 6.82 15.84 17.00
N GLU A 199 6.03 14.77 17.24
CA GLU A 199 6.47 13.61 18.00
C GLU A 199 7.31 12.66 17.12
N LYS A 200 7.97 11.68 17.79
CA LYS A 200 8.72 10.64 17.08
C LYS A 200 7.81 9.83 16.17
N LEU A 201 8.15 9.83 14.88
CA LEU A 201 7.43 9.14 13.82
C LEU A 201 7.92 7.69 13.65
N ASP A 202 7.01 6.86 13.18
CA ASP A 202 7.30 5.53 12.65
C ASP A 202 6.38 5.22 11.45
N ALA A 203 6.51 4.03 10.87
CA ALA A 203 5.73 3.61 9.70
C ALA A 203 4.20 3.73 9.88
N ARG A 204 3.71 3.80 11.12
CA ARG A 204 2.28 3.95 11.42
C ARG A 204 1.75 5.36 11.15
N SER A 205 2.62 6.34 10.95
CA SER A 205 2.22 7.66 10.46
C SER A 205 1.71 7.58 9.01
N ASP A 206 2.36 6.78 8.14
CA ASP A 206 1.86 6.54 6.78
C ASP A 206 0.56 5.71 6.79
N ILE A 207 0.37 4.83 7.80
CA ILE A 207 -0.89 4.09 7.97
C ILE A 207 -2.06 5.03 8.27
N TRP A 208 -1.83 6.12 9.00
CA TRP A 208 -2.86 7.15 9.19
C TRP A 208 -3.24 7.78 7.85
N SER A 209 -2.26 8.27 7.08
CA SER A 209 -2.49 8.90 5.78
C SER A 209 -3.21 7.95 4.82
N LEU A 210 -2.79 6.67 4.78
CA LEU A 210 -3.47 5.61 4.05
C LEU A 210 -4.91 5.42 4.54
N GLY A 211 -5.17 5.55 5.83
CA GLY A 211 -6.52 5.48 6.41
C GLY A 211 -7.45 6.58 5.88
N VAL A 212 -6.95 7.82 5.73
CA VAL A 212 -7.69 8.92 5.10
C VAL A 212 -8.02 8.57 3.64
N ILE A 213 -7.01 8.16 2.87
CA ILE A 213 -7.18 7.78 1.46
C ILE A 213 -8.20 6.62 1.31
N ILE A 214 -8.16 5.60 2.16
CA ILE A 214 -9.13 4.49 2.13
C ILE A 214 -10.56 5.01 2.37
N ASN A 215 -10.72 5.97 3.28
CA ASN A 215 -12.04 6.54 3.60
C ASN A 215 -12.62 7.34 2.41
N GLU A 216 -11.78 8.01 1.65
CA GLU A 216 -12.17 8.73 0.43
C GLU A 216 -12.48 7.78 -0.73
N LEU A 217 -11.70 6.72 -0.87
CA LEU A 217 -11.85 5.76 -1.97
C LEU A 217 -13.10 4.92 -1.88
N SER A 218 -13.52 4.50 -0.69
CA SER A 218 -14.68 3.60 -0.58
C SER A 218 -15.21 3.41 0.82
N ILE A 219 -16.51 3.65 0.98
CA ILE A 219 -17.30 3.30 2.18
C ILE A 219 -17.20 1.81 2.54
N SER A 220 -16.96 0.95 1.55
CA SER A 220 -16.86 -0.50 1.78
C SER A 220 -15.74 -0.93 2.71
N PHE A 221 -14.72 -0.09 2.87
CA PHE A 221 -13.55 -0.35 3.71
C PHE A 221 -13.51 0.51 4.99
N ARG A 222 -14.64 1.13 5.35
CA ARG A 222 -14.74 2.06 6.48
C ARG A 222 -14.24 1.49 7.80
N HIS A 223 -14.43 0.20 8.06
CA HIS A 223 -13.93 -0.43 9.28
C HIS A 223 -12.40 -0.58 9.28
N VAL A 224 -11.75 -0.72 8.11
CA VAL A 224 -10.29 -0.71 7.98
C VAL A 224 -9.78 0.70 8.18
N SER A 225 -10.35 1.70 7.48
CA SER A 225 -9.94 3.10 7.64
C SER A 225 -10.10 3.59 9.07
N SER A 226 -11.22 3.26 9.76
CA SER A 226 -11.45 3.67 11.13
C SER A 226 -10.42 3.13 12.13
N ARG A 227 -9.81 1.97 11.86
CA ARG A 227 -8.70 1.46 12.66
C ARG A 227 -7.39 2.16 12.31
N CYS A 228 -7.13 2.46 11.04
CA CYS A 228 -5.97 3.27 10.64
C CYS A 228 -5.99 4.66 11.29
N LEU A 229 -7.19 5.25 11.44
CA LEU A 229 -7.42 6.61 11.95
C LEU A 229 -7.57 6.67 13.49
N ARG A 230 -6.99 5.72 14.23
CA ARG A 230 -6.91 5.83 15.69
C ARG A 230 -5.85 6.87 16.07
N ARG A 231 -6.21 7.84 16.95
CA ARG A 231 -5.26 8.86 17.42
C ARG A 231 -4.04 8.22 18.06
N ASP A 232 -4.29 7.24 18.94
CA ASP A 232 -3.26 6.40 19.53
C ASP A 232 -2.70 5.45 18.45
N LYS A 233 -1.42 5.64 18.09
CA LYS A 233 -0.76 4.85 17.05
C LYS A 233 -0.64 3.36 17.43
N ASP A 234 -0.62 3.02 18.73
CA ASP A 234 -0.55 1.64 19.19
C ASP A 234 -1.88 0.87 19.00
N LYS A 235 -2.98 1.60 18.75
CA LYS A 235 -4.29 1.04 18.42
C LYS A 235 -4.54 0.92 16.90
N ARG A 236 -3.63 1.40 16.07
CA ARG A 236 -3.67 1.22 14.62
C ARG A 236 -3.25 -0.20 14.22
N TYR A 237 -3.15 -0.47 12.94
CA TYR A 237 -2.42 -1.61 12.43
C TYR A 237 -0.91 -1.40 12.66
N ASN A 238 -0.18 -2.49 12.91
CA ASN A 238 1.27 -2.40 13.13
C ASN A 238 2.06 -2.27 11.82
N SER A 239 1.48 -2.70 10.71
CA SER A 239 2.10 -2.62 9.38
C SER A 239 1.06 -2.44 8.28
N VAL A 240 1.49 -1.93 7.14
CA VAL A 240 0.65 -1.85 5.93
C VAL A 240 0.27 -3.23 5.39
N THR A 241 1.07 -4.26 5.67
CA THR A 241 0.76 -5.66 5.36
C THR A 241 -0.49 -6.14 6.12
N GLU A 242 -0.68 -5.71 7.36
CA GLU A 242 -1.91 -6.00 8.12
C GLU A 242 -3.11 -5.27 7.52
N VAL A 243 -2.94 -4.01 7.08
CA VAL A 243 -3.98 -3.24 6.37
C VAL A 243 -4.38 -3.97 5.10
N LYS A 244 -3.41 -4.35 4.25
CA LYS A 244 -3.66 -5.10 3.02
C LYS A 244 -4.43 -6.40 3.28
N ARG A 245 -4.02 -7.16 4.31
CA ARG A 245 -4.71 -8.40 4.70
C ARG A 245 -6.17 -8.12 5.09
N ALA A 246 -6.44 -7.07 5.86
CA ALA A 246 -7.79 -6.68 6.25
C ALA A 246 -8.66 -6.33 5.02
N ILE A 247 -8.13 -5.56 4.07
CA ILE A 247 -8.81 -5.22 2.79
C ILE A 247 -9.15 -6.47 1.98
N LEU A 248 -8.24 -7.45 1.90
CA LEU A 248 -8.47 -8.70 1.17
C LEU A 248 -9.50 -9.61 1.85
N GLN A 249 -9.50 -9.66 3.18
CA GLN A 249 -10.45 -10.46 3.98
C GLN A 249 -11.90 -9.98 3.86
N GLU A 250 -12.13 -8.68 3.60
CA GLU A 250 -13.46 -8.13 3.39
C GLU A 250 -14.22 -8.82 2.26
N ARG A 251 -13.54 -9.18 1.17
CA ARG A 251 -14.15 -9.95 0.08
C ARG A 251 -14.67 -11.30 0.58
N GLY A 252 -13.83 -12.02 1.35
CA GLY A 252 -14.21 -13.32 1.91
C GLY A 252 -15.37 -13.23 2.88
N ARG A 253 -15.43 -12.19 3.73
CA ARG A 253 -16.52 -11.97 4.69
C ARG A 253 -17.85 -11.69 3.98
N LYS A 254 -17.87 -10.83 2.96
CA LYS A 254 -19.08 -10.55 2.17
C LYS A 254 -19.62 -11.79 1.45
N ILE A 255 -18.72 -12.57 0.82
CA ILE A 255 -19.10 -13.83 0.16
C ILE A 255 -19.66 -14.81 1.18
N ARG A 256 -18.97 -15.04 2.30
CA ARG A 256 -19.43 -15.97 3.35
C ARG A 256 -20.77 -15.56 3.94
N ASN A 257 -20.98 -14.27 4.21
CA ASN A 257 -22.26 -13.77 4.73
C ASN A 257 -23.38 -13.91 3.69
N GLY A 258 -23.10 -13.69 2.40
CA GLY A 258 -24.04 -13.93 1.32
C GLY A 258 -24.44 -15.40 1.20
N ILE A 259 -23.47 -16.32 1.27
CA ILE A 259 -23.74 -17.77 1.27
C ILE A 259 -24.56 -18.17 2.51
N ALA A 260 -24.18 -17.68 3.70
CA ALA A 260 -24.95 -17.98 4.93
C ALA A 260 -26.39 -17.47 4.84
N ALA A 261 -26.59 -16.25 4.34
CA ALA A 261 -27.94 -15.71 4.12
C ALA A 261 -28.76 -16.54 3.11
N ALA A 262 -28.14 -16.98 2.02
CA ALA A 262 -28.78 -17.85 1.03
C ALA A 262 -29.18 -19.22 1.62
N ILE A 263 -28.31 -19.83 2.44
CA ILE A 263 -28.59 -21.09 3.14
C ILE A 263 -29.81 -20.92 4.08
N VAL A 264 -29.82 -19.84 4.89
CA VAL A 264 -30.91 -19.55 5.81
C VAL A 264 -32.21 -19.34 5.04
N SER A 265 -32.19 -18.56 3.95
CA SER A 265 -33.40 -18.34 3.13
C SER A 265 -33.90 -19.61 2.49
N PHE A 266 -33.02 -20.46 1.98
CA PHE A 266 -33.38 -21.77 1.41
C PHE A 266 -33.95 -22.70 2.48
N SER A 267 -33.39 -22.73 3.69
CA SER A 267 -33.88 -23.53 4.81
C SER A 267 -35.28 -23.10 5.23
N ILE A 268 -35.59 -21.80 5.27
CA ILE A 268 -36.92 -21.26 5.58
C ILE A 268 -37.90 -21.65 4.49
N ALA A 269 -37.53 -21.53 3.22
CA ALA A 269 -38.38 -21.90 2.10
C ALA A 269 -38.71 -23.41 2.08
N ALA A 270 -37.68 -24.24 2.35
CA ALA A 270 -37.88 -25.70 2.46
C ALA A 270 -38.78 -26.08 3.65
N ALA A 271 -38.59 -25.45 4.81
CA ALA A 271 -39.49 -25.67 5.96
C ALA A 271 -40.95 -25.23 5.66
N ALA A 272 -41.11 -24.08 5.04
CA ALA A 272 -42.47 -23.63 4.62
C ALA A 272 -43.10 -24.58 3.60
N TRP A 273 -42.32 -25.09 2.66
CA TRP A 273 -42.81 -26.07 1.67
C TRP A 273 -43.25 -27.37 2.34
N ILE A 274 -42.46 -27.91 3.29
CA ILE A 274 -42.84 -29.12 4.06
C ILE A 274 -44.13 -28.89 4.87
N VAL A 275 -44.30 -27.73 5.50
CA VAL A 275 -45.52 -27.40 6.25
C VAL A 275 -46.74 -27.28 5.35
N LEU A 276 -46.57 -26.73 4.15
CA LEU A 276 -47.65 -26.61 3.17
C LEU A 276 -48.02 -27.96 2.56
N ASP A 277 -47.06 -28.81 2.24
CA ASP A 277 -47.24 -30.15 1.71
C ASP A 277 -47.93 -31.07 2.72
N ASN A 278 -47.55 -30.95 4.01
CA ASN A 278 -48.18 -31.74 5.08
C ASN A 278 -49.61 -31.32 5.42
N LYS A 279 -50.09 -30.13 5.00
CA LYS A 279 -51.49 -29.70 5.12
C LYS A 279 -52.39 -30.26 4.02
N GLY A 280 -51.79 -30.80 2.93
CA GLY A 280 -52.53 -31.40 1.82
C GLY A 280 -52.87 -32.88 2.01
N SER A 281 -52.41 -33.55 3.06
CA SER A 281 -52.56 -34.98 3.28
C SER A 281 -53.51 -35.33 4.45
N GLU A 282 -54.68 -34.70 4.50
CA GLU A 282 -55.79 -35.34 5.22
C GLU A 282 -56.34 -36.49 4.35
N VAL A 283 -55.66 -37.62 4.48
CA VAL A 283 -56.22 -38.86 3.96
C VAL A 283 -57.39 -39.24 4.84
N THR A 284 -58.62 -38.96 4.35
CA THR A 284 -59.88 -39.51 4.89
C THR A 284 -59.82 -41.01 4.67
N TYR A 285 -59.61 -41.77 5.71
CA TYR A 285 -59.80 -43.21 5.70
C TYR A 285 -61.33 -43.47 5.74
N PRO A 286 -61.93 -44.22 4.80
CA PRO A 286 -63.32 -44.68 4.97
C PRO A 286 -63.32 -45.74 6.07
N MET A 287 -64.09 -45.49 7.10
CA MET A 287 -64.46 -46.48 8.11
C MET A 287 -65.26 -47.62 7.41
N THR A 288 -64.61 -48.75 7.22
CA THR A 288 -65.32 -49.99 6.90
C THR A 288 -65.37 -50.84 8.17
N GLU A 289 -66.61 -50.97 8.66
CA GLU A 289 -66.97 -51.96 9.70
C GLU A 289 -66.52 -53.34 9.27
N MET A 290 -66.23 -54.11 10.22
CA MET A 290 -66.52 -55.50 10.37
C MET A 290 -65.47 -56.35 11.02
N SER A 291 -65.81 -56.80 12.15
CA SER A 291 -65.98 -58.24 12.52
C SER A 291 -64.83 -58.86 13.30
N GLU A 292 -65.25 -59.17 14.51
CA GLU A 292 -64.60 -60.10 15.44
C GLU A 292 -64.16 -61.41 14.78
N ALA A 293 -62.96 -61.83 14.99
CA ALA A 293 -62.63 -63.25 15.08
C ALA A 293 -61.43 -63.42 16.03
N THR A 294 -61.71 -64.12 17.03
CA THR A 294 -60.92 -64.66 18.16
C THR A 294 -59.74 -65.51 17.75
N MET A 295 -58.76 -65.62 18.69
CA MET A 295 -57.78 -66.67 18.93
C MET A 295 -56.39 -66.56 18.25
N ALA A 296 -55.36 -66.58 18.92
CA ALA A 296 -54.61 -67.43 19.80
C ALA A 296 -53.17 -66.98 19.90
N ILE A 297 -52.63 -66.92 21.10
CA ILE A 297 -51.22 -66.79 21.41
C ILE A 297 -50.55 -68.12 21.16
N PRO A 298 -49.30 -68.17 20.76
CA PRO A 298 -48.29 -68.70 21.68
C PRO A 298 -47.01 -67.90 21.84
N ASP A 299 -46.56 -67.84 23.08
CA ASP A 299 -45.24 -67.52 23.58
C ASP A 299 -44.15 -68.26 22.80
N THR A 300 -43.04 -67.61 22.62
CA THR A 300 -41.72 -68.21 22.98
C THR A 300 -40.61 -67.15 23.01
N THR A 301 -40.10 -67.04 24.17
CA THR A 301 -38.78 -66.58 24.66
C THR A 301 -37.63 -66.95 23.72
N SER A 302 -36.68 -66.07 23.47
CA SER A 302 -35.29 -66.33 23.73
C SER A 302 -34.40 -65.10 23.54
N ALA A 303 -33.62 -64.86 24.56
CA ALA A 303 -32.48 -63.99 24.66
C ALA A 303 -31.32 -64.41 23.74
N HIS A 304 -30.49 -63.47 23.33
CA HIS A 304 -29.02 -63.56 23.42
C HIS A 304 -28.39 -62.28 22.88
N VAL A 305 -27.76 -61.53 23.78
CA VAL A 305 -26.29 -61.40 23.96
C VAL A 305 -25.58 -60.45 23.00
N VAL A 306 -25.11 -59.39 23.62
CA VAL A 306 -24.04 -58.45 23.21
C VAL A 306 -22.71 -59.16 23.07
N PRO A 307 -21.80 -58.74 22.22
CA PRO A 307 -20.50 -58.41 22.78
C PRO A 307 -19.92 -57.06 22.35
N GLU A 308 -19.37 -56.37 23.34
CA GLU A 308 -18.38 -55.32 23.25
C GLU A 308 -17.12 -55.84 22.57
N THR A 309 -16.47 -55.00 21.79
CA THR A 309 -15.01 -55.06 21.60
C THR A 309 -14.43 -53.68 21.38
N LYS A 310 -13.76 -53.19 22.38
CA LYS A 310 -12.42 -52.63 22.58
C LYS A 310 -11.78 -51.83 21.44
N SER A 311 -11.53 -50.62 21.79
CA SER A 311 -10.37 -49.71 21.62
C SER A 311 -9.08 -50.37 21.07
N ASP A 312 -8.55 -49.78 20.02
CA ASP A 312 -7.10 -49.78 19.81
C ASP A 312 -6.62 -48.38 19.36
N ALA A 313 -5.72 -47.85 20.19
CA ALA A 313 -4.96 -46.63 19.98
C ALA A 313 -3.85 -46.89 18.95
N VAL A 314 -3.73 -46.06 17.93
CA VAL A 314 -2.58 -46.02 17.03
C VAL A 314 -1.83 -44.71 17.22
N THR A 315 -0.63 -44.88 17.71
CA THR A 315 0.45 -43.95 18.00
C THR A 315 0.93 -43.27 16.72
N GLN A 316 1.01 -41.94 16.72
CA GLN A 316 1.70 -41.15 15.67
C GLN A 316 3.21 -41.12 15.92
N PRO A 317 4.07 -41.22 14.89
CA PRO A 317 5.50 -41.03 15.06
C PRO A 317 5.88 -39.55 14.99
N VAL A 318 6.63 -39.12 15.99
CA VAL A 318 7.27 -37.81 16.10
C VAL A 318 8.44 -37.74 15.11
N ILE A 319 8.37 -36.84 14.14
CA ILE A 319 9.49 -36.49 13.28
C ILE A 319 10.21 -35.28 13.89
N LYS A 320 11.42 -35.49 14.36
CA LYS A 320 12.37 -34.45 14.74
C LYS A 320 12.88 -33.73 13.48
N GLN A 321 12.56 -32.48 13.31
CA GLN A 321 13.21 -31.59 12.33
C GLN A 321 14.44 -30.95 12.97
N SER A 322 15.59 -31.21 12.37
CA SER A 322 16.86 -30.55 12.65
C SER A 322 16.88 -29.14 12.02
N ALA A 323 17.37 -28.16 12.78
CA ALA A 323 17.55 -26.78 12.36
C ALA A 323 18.62 -26.66 11.26
N PRO A 324 18.41 -25.76 10.25
CA PRO A 324 19.47 -25.46 9.29
C PRO A 324 20.41 -24.38 9.84
N LYS A 325 21.68 -24.58 9.53
CA LYS A 325 22.83 -23.72 9.82
C LYS A 325 22.71 -22.36 9.12
N ASN A 326 23.21 -21.32 9.81
CA ASN A 326 23.31 -19.94 9.33
C ASN A 326 24.00 -19.83 7.96
N PRO A 327 23.49 -18.94 7.06
CA PRO A 327 24.24 -18.51 5.89
C PRO A 327 25.27 -17.42 6.26
N PRO A 328 26.29 -17.19 5.43
CA PRO A 328 27.41 -16.31 5.74
C PRO A 328 27.02 -14.83 5.74
N GLN A 329 27.64 -14.06 6.63
CA GLN A 329 27.54 -12.62 6.76
C GLN A 329 28.04 -11.92 5.49
N SER A 330 27.16 -11.13 4.87
CA SER A 330 27.54 -10.11 3.90
C SER A 330 27.99 -8.87 4.66
N THR A 331 29.20 -8.43 4.38
CA THR A 331 29.77 -7.14 4.84
C THR A 331 28.95 -6.00 4.24
N GLU A 332 28.09 -5.38 5.04
CA GLU A 332 27.45 -4.10 4.74
C GLU A 332 28.48 -2.98 4.90
N GLY A 333 28.78 -2.27 3.80
CA GLY A 333 29.46 -0.99 3.84
C GLY A 333 28.54 0.05 4.46
N ASN A 334 28.82 0.42 5.70
CA ASN A 334 28.20 1.55 6.39
C ASN A 334 28.54 2.83 5.63
N LEU A 335 27.55 3.50 5.03
CA LEU A 335 27.65 4.90 4.66
C LEU A 335 27.63 5.70 5.96
N ASP A 336 28.70 6.41 6.23
CA ASP A 336 28.89 7.26 7.39
C ASP A 336 27.74 8.26 7.54
N ALA A 337 26.84 8.00 8.48
CA ALA A 337 25.79 8.93 8.90
C ALA A 337 26.40 10.21 9.49
N ASP A 338 27.58 10.12 10.07
CA ASP A 338 28.30 11.24 10.69
C ASP A 338 28.78 12.29 9.67
N ALA A 339 29.10 11.89 8.45
CA ALA A 339 29.50 12.83 7.38
C ALA A 339 28.32 13.66 6.84
N LEU A 340 27.10 13.17 6.97
CA LEU A 340 25.88 13.90 6.64
C LEU A 340 25.48 14.88 7.74
N ASP A 341 25.64 14.52 9.01
CA ASP A 341 25.32 15.39 10.15
C ASP A 341 26.24 16.61 10.24
N ASP A 342 27.52 16.48 9.92
CA ASP A 342 28.46 17.61 9.91
C ASP A 342 28.15 18.62 8.79
N MET A 343 27.67 18.19 7.63
CA MET A 343 27.24 19.09 6.56
C MET A 343 25.99 19.91 6.90
N PHE A 344 25.15 19.43 7.82
CA PHE A 344 23.91 20.12 8.23
C PHE A 344 24.11 21.04 9.45
N LYS A 345 25.11 20.79 10.30
CA LYS A 345 25.47 21.70 11.40
C LYS A 345 25.94 23.06 10.89
N ASP A 346 26.75 23.08 9.83
CA ASP A 346 27.24 24.31 9.22
C ASP A 346 26.12 25.16 8.59
N ALA A 347 25.03 24.50 8.12
CA ALA A 347 23.86 25.21 7.57
C ALA A 347 22.94 25.81 8.65
N ALA A 348 22.90 25.22 9.85
CA ALA A 348 22.08 25.69 10.97
C ALA A 348 22.72 26.90 11.69
N GLU A 349 24.06 26.99 11.75
CA GLU A 349 24.79 28.14 12.34
C GLU A 349 24.72 29.40 11.49
N LEU A 350 24.34 29.30 10.20
CA LEU A 350 24.19 30.47 9.30
C LEU A 350 22.80 31.15 9.40
N ILE A 351 21.87 30.62 10.23
CA ILE A 351 20.50 31.10 10.37
C ILE A 351 20.26 31.80 11.75
N LEU A 352 21.22 31.76 12.66
CA LEU A 352 21.22 32.55 13.90
C LEU A 352 22.11 33.81 13.73
#